data_a5eaf2d499e512757230f868bf442818
#
_entry.id   a5eaf2d499e512757230f868bf442818
#
_cell.length_a   1.000
_cell.length_b   1.000
_cell.length_c   1.000
_cell.angle_alpha   90.00
_cell.angle_beta   90.00
_cell.angle_gamma   90.00
#
_symmetry.space_group_name_H-M   'P 1'
#
loop_
_entity.id
_entity.type
_entity.pdbx_description
1 polymer ?
#
loop_
_entity_poly.entity_id
_entity_poly.type
_entity_poly.pdbx_seq_one_letter_code
_entity_poly.pdbx_strand_id
1 'polypeptide(L)' 'MKPDDFTKTLELAILHGGHFHRKLAEAALAADPINKALIFRCFPDLVANYGPDSSFFIASYGKPSHLKVIK' A
#
# COMPACT_ATOMS: atom_id res chain seq x y z
N MET A 1 -5.03 6.55 -5.63
CA MET A 1 -5.24 5.25 -4.97
C MET A 1 -6.53 5.32 -4.16
N LYS A 2 -7.34 4.30 -4.21
CA LYS A 2 -8.60 4.28 -3.47
C LYS A 2 -8.35 4.04 -1.99
N PRO A 3 -9.28 4.45 -1.11
CA PRO A 3 -9.10 4.23 0.32
C PRO A 3 -8.84 2.76 0.69
N ASP A 4 -9.54 1.83 0.05
CA ASP A 4 -9.30 0.41 0.31
C ASP A 4 -7.90 0.00 -0.07
N ASP A 5 -7.36 0.60 -1.13
CA ASP A 5 -6.02 0.27 -1.59
C ASP A 5 -4.96 0.78 -0.63
N PHE A 6 -5.21 1.92 0.02
CA PHE A 6 -4.30 2.40 1.06
C PHE A 6 -4.20 1.38 2.19
N THR A 7 -5.35 0.92 2.66
CA THR A 7 -5.37 -0.05 3.76
C THR A 7 -4.68 -1.35 3.37
N LYS A 8 -4.99 -1.86 2.18
CA LYS A 8 -4.37 -3.10 1.69
C LYS A 8 -2.87 -2.94 1.53
N THR A 9 -2.44 -1.80 0.99
CA THR A 9 -1.02 -1.50 0.83
C THR A 9 -0.30 -1.52 2.17
N LEU A 10 -0.89 -0.88 3.17
CA LEU A 10 -0.28 -0.82 4.48
C LEU A 10 -0.26 -2.18 5.16
N GLU A 11 -1.31 -2.96 5.00
CA GLU A 11 -1.34 -4.31 5.56
C GLU A 11 -0.25 -5.18 4.95
N LEU A 12 -0.02 -5.07 3.66
CA LEU A 12 1.05 -5.82 3.01
C LEU A 12 2.42 -5.37 3.51
N ALA A 13 2.60 -4.08 3.73
CA ALA A 13 3.86 -3.57 4.26
C ALA A 13 4.11 -4.11 5.66
N ILE A 14 3.07 -4.25 6.46
CA ILE A 14 3.21 -4.83 7.79
C ILE A 14 3.63 -6.30 7.70
N LEU A 15 3.04 -7.04 6.79
CA LEU A 15 3.34 -8.46 6.65
C LEU A 15 4.69 -8.74 6.01
N HIS A 16 5.06 -7.97 5.00
CA HIS A 16 6.21 -8.29 4.16
C HIS A 16 7.35 -7.29 4.26
N GLY A 17 7.09 -6.13 4.81
CA GLY A 17 8.12 -5.11 4.94
C GLY A 17 9.10 -5.45 6.03
N GLY A 18 10.28 -4.87 5.95
CA GLY A 18 11.24 -4.97 7.02
C GLY A 18 10.77 -4.17 8.22
N HIS A 19 11.61 -4.13 9.24
CA HIS A 19 11.25 -3.49 10.50
C HIS A 19 10.77 -2.06 10.31
N PHE A 20 11.48 -1.30 9.50
CA PHE A 20 11.15 0.09 9.27
C PHE A 20 9.80 0.26 8.58
N HIS A 21 9.61 -0.44 7.47
CA HIS A 21 8.35 -0.31 6.71
C HIS A 21 7.15 -0.81 7.50
N ARG A 22 7.37 -1.82 8.30
CA ARG A 22 6.31 -2.33 9.16
C ARG A 22 5.85 -1.27 10.16
N LYS A 23 6.80 -0.64 10.85
CA LYS A 23 6.46 0.41 11.82
C LYS A 23 5.86 1.62 11.13
N LEU A 24 6.39 1.97 9.97
CA LEU A 24 5.87 3.08 9.20
C LEU A 24 4.43 2.82 8.77
N ALA A 25 4.15 1.61 8.33
CA ALA A 25 2.80 1.25 7.91
C ALA A 25 1.83 1.25 9.10
N GLU A 26 2.28 0.78 10.25
CA GLU A 26 1.45 0.83 11.45
C GLU A 26 1.10 2.26 11.82
N ALA A 27 2.09 3.15 11.73
CA ALA A 27 1.87 4.56 12.00
C ALA A 27 0.89 5.16 10.99
N ALA A 28 1.02 4.78 9.73
CA ALA A 28 0.13 5.30 8.69
C ALA A 28 -1.30 4.83 8.89
N LEU A 29 -1.50 3.60 9.34
CA LEU A 29 -2.86 3.12 9.62
C LEU A 29 -3.52 3.90 10.74
N ALA A 30 -2.74 4.36 11.69
CA ALA A 30 -3.26 5.15 12.81
C ALA A 30 -3.40 6.63 12.47
N ALA A 31 -2.85 7.07 11.34
CA ALA A 31 -2.84 8.48 10.98
C ALA A 31 -4.15 8.94 10.40
N ASP A 32 -4.42 10.23 10.56
CA ASP A 32 -5.55 10.84 9.86
C ASP A 32 -5.24 10.91 8.36
N PRO A 33 -6.24 11.24 7.52
CA PRO A 33 -6.04 11.23 6.07
C PRO A 33 -4.91 12.13 5.60
N ILE A 34 -4.72 13.29 6.24
CA ILE A 34 -3.68 14.22 5.83
C ILE A 34 -2.30 13.64 6.11
N ASN A 35 -2.10 13.12 7.32
CA ASN A 35 -0.82 12.54 7.68
C ASN A 35 -0.54 11.26 6.93
N LYS A 36 -1.58 10.46 6.68
CA LYS A 36 -1.43 9.27 5.86
C LYS A 36 -0.93 9.62 4.47
N ALA A 37 -1.50 10.65 3.86
CA ALA A 37 -1.05 11.10 2.55
C ALA A 37 0.38 11.57 2.56
N LEU A 38 0.79 12.26 3.64
CA LEU A 38 2.17 12.71 3.77
C LEU A 38 3.14 11.53 3.86
N ILE A 39 2.77 10.48 4.57
CA ILE A 39 3.61 9.31 4.67
C ILE A 39 3.81 8.67 3.29
N PHE A 40 2.75 8.51 2.53
CA PHE A 40 2.87 7.95 1.18
C PHE A 40 3.72 8.84 0.28
N ARG A 41 3.63 10.14 0.45
CA ARG A 41 4.39 11.08 -0.37
C ARG A 41 5.86 11.07 -0.02
N CYS A 42 6.17 10.97 1.27
CA CYS A 42 7.55 10.97 1.73
C CYS A 42 8.24 9.64 1.55
N PHE A 43 7.48 8.57 1.50
CA PHE A 43 8.04 7.22 1.39
C PHE A 43 7.40 6.48 0.22
N PRO A 44 7.76 6.87 -1.00
CA PRO A 44 7.13 6.26 -2.18
C PRO A 44 7.39 4.76 -2.30
N ASP A 45 8.39 4.24 -1.60
CA ASP A 45 8.65 2.81 -1.61
C ASP A 45 7.48 1.99 -1.06
N LEU A 46 6.67 2.57 -0.19
CA LEU A 46 5.48 1.87 0.28
C LEU A 46 4.57 1.50 -0.87
N VAL A 47 4.34 2.44 -1.78
CA VAL A 47 3.49 2.19 -2.93
C VAL A 47 4.22 1.33 -3.96
N ALA A 48 5.51 1.61 -4.19
CA ALA A 48 6.26 0.85 -5.18
C ALA A 48 6.32 -0.63 -4.82
N ASN A 49 6.50 -0.94 -3.55
CA ASN A 49 6.71 -2.33 -3.12
C ASN A 49 5.42 -3.04 -2.70
N TYR A 50 4.44 -2.29 -2.23
CA TYR A 50 3.24 -2.90 -1.63
C TYR A 50 1.94 -2.34 -2.18
N GLY A 51 2.00 -1.38 -3.09
CA GLY A 51 0.82 -0.76 -3.66
C GLY A 51 0.16 -1.60 -4.74
N PRO A 52 -0.90 -1.08 -5.34
CA PRO A 52 -1.74 -1.87 -6.26
C PRO A 52 -1.03 -2.49 -7.45
N ASP A 53 0.07 -1.89 -7.89
CA ASP A 53 0.81 -2.41 -9.03
C ASP A 53 1.97 -3.31 -8.63
N SER A 54 2.17 -3.53 -7.34
CA SER A 54 3.28 -4.35 -6.86
C SER A 54 2.97 -5.82 -6.96
N SER A 55 4.03 -6.63 -6.97
CA SER A 55 3.89 -8.09 -7.00
C SER A 55 3.12 -8.62 -5.80
N PHE A 56 3.42 -8.08 -4.62
CA PHE A 56 2.74 -8.52 -3.41
C PHE A 56 1.25 -8.25 -3.47
N PHE A 57 0.89 -7.06 -3.93
CA PHE A 57 -0.52 -6.69 -4.01
C PHE A 57 -1.26 -7.54 -5.02
N ILE A 58 -0.66 -7.72 -6.19
CA ILE A 58 -1.29 -8.51 -7.25
C ILE A 58 -1.45 -9.95 -6.81
N ALA A 59 -0.45 -10.50 -6.13
CA ALA A 59 -0.53 -11.87 -5.63
C ALA A 59 -1.61 -12.03 -4.57
N SER A 60 -1.82 -11.00 -3.74
CA SER A 60 -2.77 -11.08 -2.63
C SER A 60 -4.19 -10.71 -3.01
N TYR A 61 -4.35 -9.72 -3.88
CA TYR A 61 -5.67 -9.16 -4.17
C TYR A 61 -6.03 -9.14 -5.65
N GLY A 62 -5.09 -9.51 -6.51
CA GLY A 62 -5.31 -9.46 -7.95
C GLY A 62 -4.97 -8.10 -8.53
N LYS A 63 -5.01 -8.00 -9.83
CA LYS A 63 -4.67 -6.78 -10.53
C LYS A 63 -5.70 -5.70 -10.26
N PRO A 64 -5.28 -4.43 -10.24
CA PRO A 64 -6.25 -3.35 -10.13
C PRO A 64 -7.28 -3.42 -11.23
N SER A 65 -8.51 -3.04 -10.92
CA SER A 65 -9.58 -3.19 -11.89
C SER A 65 -9.36 -2.38 -13.17
N HIS A 66 -8.69 -1.24 -13.08
CA HIS A 66 -8.45 -0.46 -14.29
C HIS A 66 -7.45 -1.13 -15.23
N LEU A 67 -6.72 -2.12 -14.76
CA LEU A 67 -5.83 -2.89 -15.60
C LEU A 67 -6.45 -4.18 -16.07
N LYS A 68 -7.65 -4.46 -15.62
CA LYS A 68 -8.30 -5.66 -16.02
C LYS A 68 -8.58 -5.61 -17.49
N VAL A 69 -7.97 -6.48 -18.19
CA VAL A 69 -8.16 -6.52 -19.58
C VAL A 69 -9.42 -7.25 -19.87
N ILE A 70 -10.16 -6.67 -20.70
CA ILE A 70 -11.35 -7.31 -21.09
C ILE A 70 -11.02 -8.30 -22.13
N LYS A 71 -11.31 -9.45 -21.87
CA LYS A 71 -10.92 -10.42 -22.81
C LYS A 71 -11.94 -10.73 -23.70
#